data_4ab88b26c8f41e48ce6fb3583396d290
#
_entry.id   4ab88b26c8f41e48ce6fb3583396d290
#
_cell.length_a   1.000
_cell.length_b   1.000
_cell.length_c   1.000
_cell.angle_alpha   90.00
_cell.angle_beta   90.00
_cell.angle_gamma   90.00
#
_symmetry.space_group_name_H-M   'P 1'
#
loop_
_entity.id
_entity.type
_entity.pdbx_description
1 polymer ?
#
loop_
_entity_poly.entity_id
_entity_poly.type
_entity_poly.pdbx_seq_one_letter_code
_entity_poly.pdbx_strand_id
1 'polypeptide(L)'
;AVSIDIGDKMAKELKSYGANILVEPASNAALPDELSHNADLSSQDFLDEKELPNIKDIFWRNNIVGFAPLLSADVKAETLSENTHEKLTALGQINVLGTFFDHNIPVPDEDDYHTGQKIISPYWHVQGEWVNDLETPEGEFIPALIGEQLAQRTGLKQGDKIQLRYQNNELDNQSAVEITGILSTGGAEDNQLVMPLNAVQ
;
A
#
# COMPACT_ATOMS: atom_id res chain seq x y z
N ALA A 1 9.43 -0.35 40.40
CA ALA A 1 10.33 -0.24 39.24
C ALA A 1 10.06 -1.38 38.21
N VAL A 2 10.00 -2.64 38.64
CA VAL A 2 9.81 -3.80 37.74
C VAL A 2 8.45 -3.78 37.00
N SER A 3 7.39 -3.28 37.66
CA SER A 3 6.02 -3.28 37.07
C SER A 3 5.86 -2.26 35.92
N ILE A 4 6.57 -1.15 35.95
CA ILE A 4 6.55 -0.11 34.90
C ILE A 4 7.31 -0.65 33.67
N ASP A 5 8.45 -1.29 33.88
CA ASP A 5 9.30 -1.83 32.83
C ASP A 5 8.58 -2.95 32.01
N ILE A 6 7.78 -3.78 32.69
CA ILE A 6 6.96 -4.82 32.02
C ILE A 6 5.84 -4.18 31.19
N GLY A 7 5.17 -3.16 31.70
CA GLY A 7 4.12 -2.43 30.98
C GLY A 7 4.67 -1.75 29.72
N ASP A 8 5.79 -1.07 29.84
CA ASP A 8 6.45 -0.39 28.71
C ASP A 8 6.95 -1.40 27.66
N LYS A 9 7.46 -2.55 28.10
CA LYS A 9 7.92 -3.62 27.22
C LYS A 9 6.75 -4.26 26.47
N MET A 10 5.64 -4.56 27.16
CA MET A 10 4.43 -5.09 26.52
C MET A 10 3.81 -4.07 25.56
N ALA A 11 3.76 -2.78 25.92
CA ALA A 11 3.27 -1.75 25.04
C ALA A 11 4.14 -1.59 23.78
N LYS A 12 5.45 -1.75 23.93
CA LYS A 12 6.40 -1.74 22.81
C LYS A 12 6.27 -2.98 21.92
N GLU A 13 6.05 -4.14 22.51
CA GLU A 13 5.78 -5.38 21.76
C GLU A 13 4.42 -5.28 21.01
N LEU A 14 3.37 -4.79 21.65
CA LEU A 14 2.07 -4.59 21.00
C LEU A 14 2.15 -3.61 19.83
N LYS A 15 2.95 -2.55 19.95
CA LYS A 15 3.20 -1.62 18.84
C LYS A 15 3.98 -2.25 17.68
N SER A 16 4.75 -3.30 17.94
CA SER A 16 5.51 -4.01 16.91
C SER A 16 4.64 -4.92 16.04
N TYR A 17 3.40 -5.19 16.44
CA TYR A 17 2.44 -5.97 15.64
C TYR A 17 1.69 -5.13 14.58
N GLY A 18 1.98 -3.83 14.46
CA GLY A 18 1.39 -2.94 13.46
C GLY A 18 -0.01 -2.43 13.81
N ALA A 19 -0.78 -2.09 12.79
CA ALA A 19 -2.13 -1.59 12.96
C ALA A 19 -3.02 -2.64 13.64
N ASN A 20 -3.74 -2.22 14.69
CA ASN A 20 -4.60 -3.10 15.48
C ASN A 20 -6.10 -2.88 15.23
N ILE A 21 -6.45 -1.98 14.31
CA ILE A 21 -7.82 -1.74 13.85
C ILE A 21 -7.80 -1.72 12.32
N LEU A 22 -8.66 -2.54 11.72
CA LEU A 22 -8.92 -2.55 10.29
C LEU A 22 -10.30 -1.95 10.05
N VAL A 23 -10.39 -1.01 9.11
CA VAL A 23 -11.65 -0.41 8.67
C VAL A 23 -11.86 -0.85 7.22
N GLU A 24 -12.98 -1.51 6.98
CA GLU A 24 -13.33 -2.04 5.68
C GLU A 24 -14.69 -1.45 5.25
N PRO A 25 -14.96 -1.35 3.93
CA PRO A 25 -16.29 -1.01 3.44
C PRO A 25 -17.32 -1.99 3.99
N ALA A 26 -18.50 -1.49 4.35
CA ALA A 26 -19.60 -2.35 4.75
C ALA A 26 -20.03 -3.21 3.55
N SER A 27 -19.61 -4.46 3.52
CA SER A 27 -20.03 -5.38 2.47
C SER A 27 -21.53 -5.66 2.58
N ASN A 28 -22.27 -5.58 1.47
CA ASN A 28 -23.68 -6.00 1.38
C ASN A 28 -23.86 -7.54 1.49
N ALA A 29 -22.84 -8.27 1.90
CA ALA A 29 -22.85 -9.73 2.05
C ALA A 29 -23.83 -10.26 3.10
N ALA A 30 -24.57 -9.37 3.80
CA ALA A 30 -25.63 -9.75 4.74
C ALA A 30 -27.04 -9.68 4.13
N LEU A 31 -27.20 -9.37 2.83
CA LEU A 31 -28.51 -9.42 2.18
C LEU A 31 -28.77 -10.85 1.70
N PRO A 32 -29.98 -11.40 1.94
CA PRO A 32 -30.37 -12.71 1.38
C PRO A 32 -30.23 -12.72 -0.14
N ASP A 33 -29.82 -13.86 -0.72
CA ASP A 33 -29.55 -14.06 -2.16
C ASP A 33 -30.69 -13.57 -3.09
N GLU A 34 -31.90 -13.42 -2.60
CA GLU A 34 -33.07 -12.96 -3.35
C GLU A 34 -33.08 -11.46 -3.66
N LEU A 35 -32.26 -10.65 -2.97
CA LEU A 35 -32.14 -9.19 -3.17
C LEU A 35 -30.84 -8.77 -3.84
N SER A 36 -29.91 -9.69 -4.04
CA SER A 36 -28.57 -9.41 -4.60
C SER A 36 -28.52 -9.33 -6.12
N HIS A 37 -29.60 -9.61 -6.84
CA HIS A 37 -29.61 -9.79 -8.29
C HIS A 37 -29.47 -8.49 -9.11
N ASN A 38 -29.42 -7.31 -8.51
CA ASN A 38 -29.30 -6.02 -9.20
C ASN A 38 -28.34 -5.00 -8.53
N ALA A 39 -27.50 -5.43 -7.62
CA ALA A 39 -26.48 -4.53 -7.10
C ALA A 39 -25.28 -4.55 -8.05
N ASP A 40 -25.07 -3.45 -8.76
CA ASP A 40 -23.79 -3.15 -9.42
C ASP A 40 -22.70 -3.14 -8.34
N LEU A 41 -21.96 -4.24 -8.23
CA LEU A 41 -20.96 -4.49 -7.18
C LEU A 41 -19.74 -3.57 -7.28
N SER A 42 -19.67 -2.73 -8.30
CA SER A 42 -18.45 -1.99 -8.67
C SER A 42 -18.21 -0.69 -7.90
N SER A 43 -19.20 -0.13 -7.19
CA SER A 43 -19.02 1.18 -6.53
C SER A 43 -19.10 1.17 -5.00
N GLN A 44 -19.31 0.00 -4.37
CA GLN A 44 -19.51 -0.11 -2.91
C GLN A 44 -18.33 -0.73 -2.16
N ASP A 45 -17.29 -1.15 -2.87
CA ASP A 45 -16.19 -1.91 -2.27
C ASP A 45 -15.00 -1.03 -1.83
N PHE A 46 -15.12 0.30 -1.94
CA PHE A 46 -14.05 1.24 -1.57
C PHE A 46 -14.52 2.26 -0.54
N LEU A 47 -13.59 2.67 0.32
CA LEU A 47 -13.75 3.83 1.19
C LEU A 47 -13.36 5.10 0.44
N ASP A 48 -14.08 6.20 0.65
CA ASP A 48 -13.72 7.49 0.04
C ASP A 48 -12.50 8.06 0.77
N GLU A 49 -11.44 8.35 0.02
CA GLU A 49 -10.19 8.94 0.56
C GLU A 49 -10.46 10.27 1.29
N LYS A 50 -11.46 11.04 0.84
CA LYS A 50 -11.86 12.30 1.47
C LYS A 50 -12.35 12.14 2.91
N GLU A 51 -12.75 10.92 3.29
CA GLU A 51 -13.19 10.60 4.64
C GLU A 51 -12.03 10.27 5.59
N LEU A 52 -10.80 10.10 5.08
CA LEU A 52 -9.63 9.76 5.89
C LEU A 52 -9.35 10.75 7.05
N PRO A 53 -9.47 12.09 6.87
CA PRO A 53 -9.29 13.03 7.98
C PRO A 53 -10.25 12.79 9.14
N ASN A 54 -11.45 12.24 8.89
CA ASN A 54 -12.45 11.96 9.91
C ASN A 54 -11.99 10.90 10.92
N ILE A 55 -11.00 10.07 10.58
CA ILE A 55 -10.37 9.12 11.51
C ILE A 55 -9.79 9.86 12.73
N LYS A 56 -9.29 11.08 12.52
CA LYS A 56 -8.76 11.94 13.59
C LYS A 56 -9.79 12.93 14.14
N ASP A 57 -11.00 12.99 13.61
CA ASP A 57 -12.09 13.86 14.12
C ASP A 57 -13.01 13.10 15.09
N ILE A 58 -12.41 12.43 16.07
CA ILE A 58 -13.10 11.67 17.11
C ILE A 58 -12.58 12.02 18.49
N PHE A 59 -13.38 11.76 19.54
CA PHE A 59 -13.00 12.01 20.93
C PHE A 59 -11.64 11.36 21.32
N TRP A 60 -11.37 10.17 20.80
CA TRP A 60 -10.17 9.40 21.12
C TRP A 60 -8.99 9.66 20.15
N ARG A 61 -9.02 10.75 19.37
CA ARG A 61 -8.02 11.08 18.35
C ARG A 61 -6.57 10.99 18.81
N ASN A 62 -6.30 11.36 20.08
CA ASN A 62 -4.95 11.33 20.64
C ASN A 62 -4.41 9.91 20.89
N ASN A 63 -5.29 8.91 20.87
CA ASN A 63 -4.90 7.51 20.99
C ASN A 63 -4.58 6.87 19.62
N ILE A 64 -4.89 7.56 18.52
CA ILE A 64 -4.56 7.11 17.17
C ILE A 64 -3.18 7.62 16.82
N VAL A 65 -2.20 6.73 16.80
CA VAL A 65 -0.81 7.04 16.44
C VAL A 65 -0.68 7.39 14.97
N GLY A 66 -1.37 6.64 14.12
CA GLY A 66 -1.39 6.81 12.68
C GLY A 66 -2.33 5.82 12.02
N PHE A 67 -2.51 5.99 10.73
CA PHE A 67 -3.26 5.08 9.87
C PHE A 67 -2.68 5.08 8.46
N ALA A 68 -2.99 4.08 7.67
CA ALA A 68 -2.64 4.04 6.25
C ALA A 68 -3.78 3.38 5.48
N PRO A 69 -4.22 3.97 4.36
CA PRO A 69 -5.12 3.32 3.43
C PRO A 69 -4.42 2.15 2.74
N LEU A 70 -5.18 1.15 2.32
CA LEU A 70 -4.69 0.00 1.57
C LEU A 70 -5.58 -0.21 0.35
N LEU A 71 -4.99 -0.18 -0.83
CA LEU A 71 -5.65 -0.47 -2.10
C LEU A 71 -4.90 -1.56 -2.84
N SER A 72 -5.53 -2.71 -3.03
CA SER A 72 -4.91 -3.83 -3.76
C SER A 72 -5.41 -3.92 -5.18
N ALA A 73 -4.50 -4.19 -6.11
CA ALA A 73 -4.81 -4.46 -7.51
C ALA A 73 -3.94 -5.59 -8.05
N ASP A 74 -4.53 -6.44 -8.89
CA ASP A 74 -3.79 -7.46 -9.63
C ASP A 74 -3.43 -6.92 -11.01
N VAL A 75 -2.15 -6.92 -11.35
CA VAL A 75 -1.63 -6.38 -12.60
C VAL A 75 -0.72 -7.37 -13.30
N LYS A 76 -0.58 -7.25 -14.61
CA LYS A 76 0.45 -7.94 -15.39
C LYS A 76 1.73 -7.12 -15.35
N ALA A 77 2.86 -7.77 -15.13
CA ALA A 77 4.16 -7.13 -15.10
C ALA A 77 5.11 -7.71 -16.14
N GLU A 78 5.89 -6.83 -16.74
CA GLU A 78 6.92 -7.17 -17.72
C GLU A 78 8.19 -6.35 -17.40
N THR A 79 9.38 -6.91 -17.64
CA THR A 79 10.63 -6.14 -17.49
C THR A 79 10.72 -5.08 -18.57
N LEU A 80 11.16 -3.87 -18.20
CA LEU A 80 11.58 -2.86 -19.17
C LEU A 80 13.07 -3.04 -19.45
N SER A 81 13.41 -3.26 -20.73
CA SER A 81 14.80 -3.27 -21.17
C SER A 81 15.17 -1.89 -21.75
N GLU A 82 16.32 -1.35 -21.34
CA GLU A 82 16.86 -0.10 -21.92
C GLU A 82 17.30 -0.31 -23.38
N ASN A 83 17.45 -1.56 -23.82
CA ASN A 83 17.83 -1.90 -25.18
C ASN A 83 16.62 -2.39 -25.98
N THR A 84 16.29 -1.68 -27.05
CA THR A 84 15.19 -1.99 -27.99
C THR A 84 15.27 -3.39 -28.64
N HIS A 85 16.30 -4.16 -28.39
CA HIS A 85 16.52 -5.51 -28.94
C HIS A 85 16.44 -6.62 -27.88
N GLU A 86 16.33 -6.30 -26.58
CA GLU A 86 16.08 -7.31 -25.56
C GLU A 86 14.59 -7.60 -25.46
N LYS A 87 14.29 -8.88 -25.43
CA LYS A 87 12.92 -9.37 -25.31
C LYS A 87 12.38 -9.01 -23.94
N LEU A 88 11.26 -8.29 -23.90
CA LEU A 88 10.49 -8.08 -22.67
C LEU A 88 10.21 -9.46 -22.04
N THR A 89 10.62 -9.62 -20.80
CA THR A 89 10.35 -10.85 -20.05
C THR A 89 9.08 -10.65 -19.24
N ALA A 90 8.07 -11.46 -19.53
CA ALA A 90 6.85 -11.46 -18.75
C ALA A 90 7.15 -11.98 -17.34
N LEU A 91 6.82 -11.20 -16.32
CA LEU A 91 6.93 -11.56 -14.91
C LEU A 91 5.63 -12.23 -14.41
N GLY A 92 4.58 -12.20 -15.25
CA GLY A 92 3.27 -12.74 -14.94
C GLY A 92 2.38 -11.75 -14.19
N GLN A 93 1.39 -12.31 -13.49
CA GLN A 93 0.49 -11.54 -12.65
C GLN A 93 1.13 -11.32 -11.28
N ILE A 94 1.13 -10.08 -10.83
CA ILE A 94 1.60 -9.67 -9.50
C ILE A 94 0.52 -8.85 -8.81
N ASN A 95 0.50 -8.90 -7.49
CA ASN A 95 -0.35 -8.06 -6.69
C ASN A 95 0.39 -6.77 -6.33
N VAL A 96 -0.28 -5.64 -6.52
CA VAL A 96 0.20 -4.30 -6.14
C VAL A 96 -0.61 -3.82 -4.95
N LEU A 97 0.08 -3.25 -3.97
CA LEU A 97 -0.51 -2.61 -2.80
C LEU A 97 -0.21 -1.11 -2.84
N GLY A 98 -1.25 -0.30 -3.02
CA GLY A 98 -1.19 1.15 -2.86
C GLY A 98 -1.41 1.54 -1.40
N THR A 99 -0.53 2.40 -0.85
CA THR A 99 -0.63 2.86 0.54
C THR A 99 0.03 4.22 0.72
N PHE A 100 -0.16 4.82 1.88
CA PHE A 100 0.65 5.96 2.32
C PHE A 100 1.91 5.46 3.03
N PHE A 101 3.04 6.09 2.71
CA PHE A 101 4.31 5.83 3.39
C PHE A 101 4.58 6.84 4.51
N ASP A 102 4.46 8.13 4.20
CA ASP A 102 4.66 9.26 5.13
C ASP A 102 3.89 10.47 4.58
N HIS A 103 2.58 10.39 4.65
CA HIS A 103 1.66 11.33 4.00
C HIS A 103 1.17 12.39 4.97
N ASN A 104 1.19 13.65 4.54
CA ASN A 104 0.61 14.75 5.31
C ASN A 104 -0.88 14.85 5.02
N ILE A 105 -1.70 14.76 6.07
CA ILE A 105 -3.15 14.93 5.99
C ILE A 105 -3.57 16.04 6.95
N PRO A 106 -4.22 17.12 6.47
CA PRO A 106 -4.77 18.12 7.35
C PRO A 106 -5.90 17.51 8.19
N VAL A 107 -5.74 17.56 9.52
CA VAL A 107 -6.74 17.09 10.47
C VAL A 107 -7.16 18.24 11.38
N PRO A 108 -8.32 18.17 12.05
CA PRO A 108 -8.76 19.22 12.95
C PRO A 108 -7.70 19.54 14.01
N ASP A 109 -7.36 20.83 14.15
CA ASP A 109 -6.39 21.39 15.08
C ASP A 109 -4.92 20.99 14.84
N GLU A 110 -4.58 20.34 13.72
CA GLU A 110 -3.22 19.92 13.40
C GLU A 110 -3.00 19.96 11.87
N ASP A 111 -2.34 21.00 11.37
CA ASP A 111 -2.12 21.20 9.93
C ASP A 111 -0.99 20.34 9.36
N ASP A 112 -0.13 19.79 10.21
CA ASP A 112 1.08 19.02 9.84
C ASP A 112 1.04 17.60 10.44
N TYR A 113 -0.10 16.93 10.28
CA TYR A 113 -0.25 15.56 10.74
C TYR A 113 0.24 14.58 9.67
N HIS A 114 1.29 13.85 10.00
CA HIS A 114 1.85 12.81 9.15
C HIS A 114 1.36 11.42 9.55
N THR A 115 1.04 10.60 8.54
CA THR A 115 0.58 9.23 8.72
C THR A 115 1.04 8.33 7.60
N GLY A 116 1.05 7.01 7.80
CA GLY A 116 1.48 6.04 6.80
C GLY A 116 2.32 4.91 7.39
N GLN A 117 2.78 4.03 6.52
CA GLN A 117 3.46 2.79 6.89
C GLN A 117 4.73 2.99 7.71
N LYS A 118 5.49 4.06 7.46
CA LYS A 118 6.68 4.38 8.26
C LYS A 118 6.36 4.62 9.74
N ILE A 119 5.13 5.05 10.04
CA ILE A 119 4.68 5.38 11.39
C ILE A 119 4.03 4.18 12.07
N ILE A 120 3.14 3.48 11.33
CA ILE A 120 2.31 2.42 11.92
C ILE A 120 2.94 1.02 11.81
N SER A 121 3.95 0.84 10.96
CA SER A 121 4.58 -0.45 10.67
C SER A 121 6.08 -0.44 10.96
N PRO A 122 6.49 -0.30 12.24
CA PRO A 122 7.90 -0.21 12.61
C PRO A 122 8.69 -1.50 12.35
N TYR A 123 8.01 -2.60 12.03
CA TYR A 123 8.59 -3.90 11.67
C TYR A 123 8.88 -4.01 10.15
N TRP A 124 8.47 -3.05 9.35
CA TRP A 124 8.85 -3.00 7.94
C TRP A 124 10.32 -2.66 7.80
N HIS A 125 11.07 -3.53 7.18
CA HIS A 125 12.48 -3.34 6.89
C HIS A 125 12.69 -3.14 5.40
N VAL A 126 13.27 -2.01 5.00
CA VAL A 126 13.56 -1.68 3.61
C VAL A 126 15.08 -1.70 3.40
N GLN A 127 15.51 -2.56 2.48
CA GLN A 127 16.87 -2.52 1.95
C GLN A 127 16.85 -1.67 0.68
N GLY A 128 17.46 -0.50 0.72
CA GLY A 128 17.42 0.51 -0.33
C GLY A 128 16.74 1.79 0.15
N GLU A 129 16.00 2.45 -0.73
CA GLU A 129 15.36 3.72 -0.44
C GLU A 129 13.86 3.53 -0.21
N TRP A 130 13.34 4.21 0.81
CA TRP A 130 11.91 4.30 1.03
C TRP A 130 11.25 5.13 -0.07
N VAL A 131 10.06 4.71 -0.45
CA VAL A 131 9.18 5.49 -1.33
C VAL A 131 8.65 6.70 -0.54
N ASN A 132 8.41 7.79 -1.24
CA ASN A 132 7.66 8.95 -0.76
C ASN A 132 6.29 9.01 -1.43
N ASP A 133 5.36 9.76 -0.83
CA ASP A 133 3.98 9.89 -1.30
C ASP A 133 3.80 11.09 -2.27
N LEU A 134 4.87 11.61 -2.85
CA LEU A 134 4.80 12.69 -3.82
C LEU A 134 4.26 12.16 -5.16
N GLU A 135 3.53 13.01 -5.85
CA GLU A 135 3.13 12.71 -7.22
C GLU A 135 4.35 12.54 -8.11
N THR A 136 4.35 11.47 -8.89
CA THR A 136 5.40 11.22 -9.88
C THR A 136 5.11 12.09 -11.10
N PRO A 137 6.06 12.93 -11.54
CA PRO A 137 5.90 13.74 -12.76
C PRO A 137 5.62 12.86 -13.98
N GLU A 138 4.86 13.41 -14.93
CA GLU A 138 4.55 12.70 -16.17
C GLU A 138 5.83 12.33 -16.92
N GLY A 139 5.95 11.06 -17.31
CA GLY A 139 7.10 10.50 -18.02
C GLY A 139 8.23 10.02 -17.12
N GLU A 140 8.13 10.16 -15.80
CA GLU A 140 9.06 9.56 -14.84
C GLU A 140 8.58 8.19 -14.38
N PHE A 141 9.51 7.41 -13.80
CA PHE A 141 9.18 6.11 -13.23
C PHE A 141 8.55 6.28 -11.85
N ILE A 142 7.47 5.56 -11.60
CA ILE A 142 6.85 5.52 -10.30
C ILE A 142 7.73 4.71 -9.34
N PRO A 143 8.15 5.27 -8.19
CA PRO A 143 8.97 4.54 -7.24
C PRO A 143 8.14 3.46 -6.52
N ALA A 144 8.72 2.26 -6.35
CA ALA A 144 8.07 1.16 -5.65
C ALA A 144 9.04 0.34 -4.80
N LEU A 145 8.51 -0.23 -3.71
CA LEU A 145 9.16 -1.29 -2.95
C LEU A 145 8.70 -2.65 -3.48
N ILE A 146 9.65 -3.56 -3.68
CA ILE A 146 9.32 -4.95 -3.99
C ILE A 146 9.45 -5.81 -2.73
N GLY A 147 8.43 -6.60 -2.43
CA GLY A 147 8.51 -7.57 -1.34
C GLY A 147 9.59 -8.62 -1.58
N GLU A 148 10.27 -9.05 -0.51
CA GLU A 148 11.43 -9.94 -0.59
C GLU A 148 11.15 -11.25 -1.33
N GLN A 149 9.98 -11.87 -1.07
CA GLN A 149 9.58 -13.12 -1.73
C GLN A 149 9.28 -12.90 -3.23
N LEU A 150 8.65 -11.76 -3.56
CA LEU A 150 8.39 -11.39 -4.94
C LEU A 150 9.71 -11.13 -5.69
N ALA A 151 10.67 -10.42 -5.07
CA ALA A 151 11.99 -10.19 -5.61
C ALA A 151 12.76 -11.49 -5.88
N GLN A 152 12.74 -12.44 -4.92
CA GLN A 152 13.36 -13.75 -5.08
C GLN A 152 12.72 -14.56 -6.22
N ARG A 153 11.39 -14.52 -6.35
CA ARG A 153 10.67 -15.27 -7.38
C ARG A 153 10.88 -14.71 -8.78
N THR A 154 10.94 -13.38 -8.91
CA THR A 154 11.06 -12.70 -10.21
C THR A 154 12.50 -12.42 -10.63
N GLY A 155 13.44 -12.44 -9.68
CA GLY A 155 14.83 -12.06 -9.88
C GLY A 155 15.06 -10.55 -9.94
N LEU A 156 14.02 -9.73 -9.68
CA LEU A 156 14.10 -8.27 -9.67
C LEU A 156 14.94 -7.77 -8.49
N LYS A 157 15.61 -6.64 -8.72
CA LYS A 157 16.51 -5.99 -7.76
C LYS A 157 16.23 -4.49 -7.72
N GLN A 158 16.78 -3.84 -6.71
CA GLN A 158 16.82 -2.37 -6.66
C GLN A 158 17.46 -1.79 -7.94
N GLY A 159 16.80 -0.78 -8.51
CA GLY A 159 17.17 -0.13 -9.76
C GLY A 159 16.55 -0.75 -11.01
N ASP A 160 15.94 -1.92 -10.92
CA ASP A 160 15.25 -2.53 -12.06
C ASP A 160 13.97 -1.75 -12.38
N LYS A 161 13.65 -1.70 -13.67
CA LYS A 161 12.48 -1.03 -14.21
C LYS A 161 11.52 -2.03 -14.82
N ILE A 162 10.26 -1.89 -14.51
CA ILE A 162 9.19 -2.77 -14.98
C ILE A 162 8.03 -1.97 -15.54
N GLN A 163 7.31 -2.57 -16.48
CA GLN A 163 6.03 -2.09 -16.97
C GLN A 163 4.92 -2.85 -16.28
N LEU A 164 4.00 -2.12 -15.66
CA LEU A 164 2.76 -2.67 -15.14
C LEU A 164 1.63 -2.40 -16.12
N ARG A 165 0.75 -3.37 -16.29
CA ARG A 165 -0.47 -3.24 -17.08
C ARG A 165 -1.68 -3.70 -16.27
N TYR A 166 -2.57 -2.79 -16.00
CA TYR A 166 -3.91 -3.09 -15.51
C TYR A 166 -4.87 -3.11 -16.69
N GLN A 167 -5.57 -4.22 -16.85
CA GLN A 167 -6.53 -4.39 -17.94
C GLN A 167 -7.81 -5.02 -17.40
N ASN A 168 -8.90 -4.31 -17.56
CA ASN A 168 -10.25 -4.84 -17.39
C ASN A 168 -11.07 -4.55 -18.66
N ASN A 169 -12.38 -4.79 -18.62
CA ASN A 169 -13.26 -4.62 -19.78
C ASN A 169 -13.37 -3.17 -20.28
N GLU A 170 -13.00 -2.19 -19.46
CA GLU A 170 -13.20 -0.76 -19.71
C GLU A 170 -11.89 0.04 -19.73
N LEU A 171 -10.84 -0.46 -19.04
CA LEU A 171 -9.59 0.24 -18.85
C LEU A 171 -8.40 -0.61 -19.32
N ASP A 172 -7.45 0.03 -19.99
CA ASP A 172 -6.11 -0.53 -20.31
C ASP A 172 -5.08 0.53 -19.91
N ASN A 173 -4.67 0.49 -18.64
CA ASN A 173 -3.71 1.43 -18.07
C ASN A 173 -2.33 0.77 -17.99
N GLN A 174 -1.31 1.56 -18.31
CA GLN A 174 0.09 1.13 -18.25
C GLN A 174 0.88 2.14 -17.42
N SER A 175 1.73 1.64 -16.55
CA SER A 175 2.58 2.46 -15.70
C SER A 175 4.00 1.90 -15.67
N ALA A 176 4.98 2.78 -15.80
CA ALA A 176 6.40 2.42 -15.70
C ALA A 176 6.87 2.64 -14.26
N VAL A 177 7.48 1.63 -13.68
CA VAL A 177 7.86 1.58 -12.27
C VAL A 177 9.34 1.30 -12.11
N GLU A 178 9.99 1.95 -11.15
CA GLU A 178 11.36 1.67 -10.73
C GLU A 178 11.37 1.09 -9.31
N ILE A 179 12.08 0.00 -9.13
CA ILE A 179 12.26 -0.63 -7.82
C ILE A 179 13.29 0.15 -7.02
N THR A 180 12.86 0.88 -5.99
CA THR A 180 13.74 1.71 -5.13
C THR A 180 14.31 0.94 -3.94
N GLY A 181 13.64 -0.15 -3.54
CA GLY A 181 14.08 -0.96 -2.40
C GLY A 181 13.36 -2.30 -2.32
N ILE A 182 13.93 -3.18 -1.49
CA ILE A 182 13.36 -4.49 -1.17
C ILE A 182 12.77 -4.42 0.23
N LEU A 183 11.49 -4.80 0.35
CA LEU A 183 10.71 -4.78 1.58
C LEU A 183 10.67 -6.16 2.20
N SER A 184 10.92 -6.24 3.51
CA SER A 184 10.72 -7.45 4.32
C SER A 184 9.87 -7.11 5.53
N THR A 185 8.73 -7.79 5.65
CA THR A 185 7.73 -7.57 6.71
C THR A 185 7.45 -8.84 7.52
N GLY A 186 7.70 -10.00 6.92
CA GLY A 186 7.25 -11.30 7.42
C GLY A 186 5.76 -11.55 7.17
N GLY A 187 5.09 -10.71 6.40
CA GLY A 187 3.66 -10.76 6.07
C GLY A 187 3.37 -10.95 4.59
N ALA A 188 2.15 -10.62 4.21
CA ALA A 188 1.67 -10.75 2.82
C ALA A 188 2.40 -9.80 1.85
N GLU A 189 2.84 -8.65 2.33
CA GLU A 189 3.53 -7.61 1.58
C GLU A 189 4.86 -8.10 1.00
N ASP A 190 5.46 -9.14 1.61
CA ASP A 190 6.68 -9.78 1.08
C ASP A 190 6.49 -10.39 -0.32
N ASN A 191 5.24 -10.63 -0.73
CA ASN A 191 4.89 -11.14 -2.05
C ASN A 191 4.19 -10.12 -2.95
N GLN A 192 4.25 -8.84 -2.62
CA GLN A 192 3.59 -7.75 -3.31
C GLN A 192 4.59 -6.70 -3.80
N LEU A 193 4.13 -5.87 -4.74
CA LEU A 193 4.77 -4.60 -5.07
C LEU A 193 4.03 -3.50 -4.31
N VAL A 194 4.74 -2.69 -3.53
CA VAL A 194 4.14 -1.64 -2.69
C VAL A 194 4.48 -0.27 -3.26
N MET A 195 3.45 0.54 -3.51
CA MET A 195 3.55 1.81 -4.23
C MET A 195 2.76 2.91 -3.52
N PRO A 196 2.98 4.20 -3.85
CA PRO A 196 2.11 5.27 -3.38
C PRO A 196 0.65 5.03 -3.78
N LEU A 197 -0.28 5.37 -2.88
CA LEU A 197 -1.71 5.15 -3.10
C LEU A 197 -2.20 5.76 -4.43
N ASN A 198 -1.83 7.01 -4.70
CA ASN A 198 -2.22 7.75 -5.91
C ASN A 198 -1.77 7.09 -7.22
N ALA A 199 -0.74 6.24 -7.16
CA ALA A 199 -0.25 5.51 -8.33
C ALA A 199 -1.05 4.23 -8.64
N VAL A 200 -1.91 3.79 -7.70
CA VAL A 200 -2.73 2.57 -7.83
C VAL A 200 -4.21 2.93 -8.06
N GLN A 201 -4.61 4.17 -7.82
CA GLN A 201 -5.93 4.71 -8.13
C GLN A 201 -6.11 4.98 -9.64
#